data_731221381f5ccd09ed72190e0517931e
#
_entry.id   731221381f5ccd09ed72190e0517931e
#
_cell.length_a   1.000
_cell.length_b   1.000
_cell.length_c   1.000
_cell.angle_alpha   90.00
_cell.angle_beta   90.00
_cell.angle_gamma   90.00
#
_symmetry.space_group_name_H-M   'P 1'
#
loop_
_entity.id
_entity.type
_entity.pdbx_description
1 polymer ?
#
loop_
_entity_poly.entity_id
_entity_poly.type
_entity_poly.pdbx_seq_one_letter_code
_entity_poly.pdbx_strand_id
1 'polypeptide(L)'
;MMILINGGSSSGKSAFAETLIEEQEKKEEVMAESTGKSMRGGGRKTDLRHQPSCYLATMIAWDEECRERIQKHRKMREKKNFMTIECPVDLLKAEIPARSRCLLECVSNLAANEMYRRDMEDPENGAMERILEGIRMIRKNADFLVIVKNDVFGDQGPY
;
A
#
# COMPACT_ATOMS: atom_id res chain seq x y z
N MET A 1 -8.47 -10.45 1.05
CA MET A 1 -8.85 -9.79 2.34
C MET A 1 -8.44 -8.33 2.30
N MET A 2 -9.15 -7.42 3.02
CA MET A 2 -8.78 -6.00 3.09
C MET A 2 -8.87 -5.52 4.54
N ILE A 3 -7.86 -4.78 5.00
CA ILE A 3 -7.77 -4.21 6.37
C ILE A 3 -7.55 -2.70 6.23
N LEU A 4 -8.30 -1.90 6.99
CA LEU A 4 -8.09 -0.47 7.13
C LEU A 4 -7.54 -0.18 8.52
N ILE A 5 -6.40 0.53 8.57
CA ILE A 5 -5.75 0.98 9.81
C ILE A 5 -5.92 2.50 9.90
N ASN A 6 -6.57 2.97 10.95
CA ASN A 6 -6.75 4.38 11.24
C ASN A 6 -6.02 4.76 12.53
N GLY A 7 -5.46 5.97 12.58
CA GLY A 7 -4.83 6.49 13.80
C GLY A 7 -4.11 7.82 13.58
N GLY A 8 -3.75 8.49 14.66
CA GLY A 8 -3.06 9.78 14.66
C GLY A 8 -1.64 9.72 14.08
N SER A 9 -1.03 10.88 13.88
CA SER A 9 0.36 10.97 13.43
C SER A 9 1.28 10.27 14.43
N SER A 10 2.35 9.64 13.93
CA SER A 10 3.36 8.94 14.76
C SER A 10 2.83 7.83 15.70
N SER A 11 1.60 7.33 15.50
CA SER A 11 0.99 6.29 16.34
C SER A 11 1.52 4.85 16.09
N GLY A 12 2.51 4.68 15.20
CA GLY A 12 3.05 3.36 14.87
C GLY A 12 2.27 2.57 13.82
N LYS A 13 1.21 3.15 13.21
CA LYS A 13 0.38 2.45 12.20
C LYS A 13 1.15 1.91 11.02
N SER A 14 2.16 2.63 10.52
CA SER A 14 2.98 2.17 9.38
C SER A 14 3.73 0.89 9.73
N ALA A 15 4.40 0.88 10.89
CA ALA A 15 5.11 -0.31 11.37
C ALA A 15 4.15 -1.48 11.60
N PHE A 16 2.97 -1.22 12.16
CA PHE A 16 1.94 -2.24 12.36
C PHE A 16 1.42 -2.78 11.02
N ALA A 17 1.15 -1.90 10.05
CA ALA A 17 0.70 -2.29 8.71
C ALA A 17 1.73 -3.17 7.99
N GLU A 18 3.01 -2.80 8.06
CA GLU A 18 4.10 -3.59 7.50
C GLU A 18 4.19 -4.98 8.17
N THR A 19 4.03 -5.04 9.51
CA THR A 19 4.01 -6.32 10.24
C THR A 19 2.88 -7.23 9.76
N LEU A 20 1.69 -6.69 9.49
CA LEU A 20 0.57 -7.50 8.97
C LEU A 20 0.89 -8.12 7.60
N ILE A 21 1.57 -7.38 6.73
CA ILE A 21 2.02 -7.91 5.43
C ILE A 21 3.04 -9.04 5.62
N GLU A 22 4.03 -8.84 6.49
CA GLU A 22 5.04 -9.86 6.79
C GLU A 22 4.45 -11.12 7.42
N GLU A 23 3.48 -10.96 8.32
CA GLU A 23 2.78 -12.10 8.93
C GLU A 23 1.96 -12.88 7.89
N GLN A 24 1.31 -12.18 6.97
CA GLN A 24 0.57 -12.83 5.89
C GLN A 24 1.51 -13.59 4.96
N GLU A 25 2.67 -13.03 4.63
CA GLU A 25 3.71 -13.69 3.84
C GLU A 25 4.14 -15.02 4.49
N LYS A 26 4.49 -14.99 5.77
CA LYS A 26 4.89 -16.18 6.53
C LYS A 26 3.79 -17.23 6.59
N LYS A 27 2.53 -16.83 6.75
CA LYS A 27 1.39 -17.77 6.74
C LYS A 27 1.25 -18.49 5.40
N GLU A 28 1.42 -17.76 4.30
CA GLU A 28 1.34 -18.32 2.94
C GLU A 28 2.51 -19.29 2.66
N GLU A 29 3.72 -18.95 3.12
CA GLU A 29 4.89 -19.84 3.05
C GLU A 29 4.66 -21.17 3.79
N VAL A 30 4.22 -21.11 5.04
CA VAL A 30 3.92 -22.29 5.85
C VAL A 30 2.82 -23.15 5.21
N MET A 31 1.79 -22.53 4.67
CA MET A 31 0.72 -23.26 3.97
C MET A 31 1.23 -23.93 2.68
N ALA A 32 2.11 -23.27 1.94
CA ALA A 32 2.69 -23.84 0.73
C ALA A 32 3.57 -25.07 1.02
N GLU A 33 4.32 -25.03 2.11
CA GLU A 33 5.15 -26.16 2.58
C GLU A 33 4.29 -27.33 3.03
N SER A 34 3.21 -27.08 3.79
CA SER A 34 2.36 -28.14 4.36
C SER A 34 1.53 -28.87 3.31
N THR A 35 1.19 -28.22 2.20
CA THR A 35 0.33 -28.80 1.15
C THR A 35 1.09 -29.67 0.13
N GLY A 36 2.43 -29.74 0.21
CA GLY A 36 3.24 -30.67 -0.61
C GLY A 36 3.02 -30.59 -2.12
N LYS A 37 2.43 -29.49 -2.63
CA LYS A 37 2.13 -29.31 -4.05
C LYS A 37 3.38 -28.98 -4.87
N SER A 38 4.29 -29.94 -4.95
CA SER A 38 5.18 -30.07 -6.09
C SER A 38 4.34 -30.54 -7.28
N MET A 39 3.72 -29.63 -8.00
CA MET A 39 3.12 -29.98 -9.29
C MET A 39 4.25 -30.23 -10.30
N ARG A 40 4.59 -31.53 -10.46
CA ARG A 40 5.30 -32.04 -11.64
C ARG A 40 4.33 -31.95 -12.82
N GLY A 41 4.41 -30.90 -13.61
CA GLY A 41 3.65 -30.74 -14.86
C GLY A 41 4.29 -29.62 -15.67
N GLY A 42 4.80 -29.97 -16.87
CA GLY A 42 5.52 -29.05 -17.75
C GLY A 42 4.64 -27.93 -18.30
N GLY A 43 4.69 -26.80 -17.69
CA GLY A 43 4.15 -25.52 -18.07
C GLY A 43 4.90 -24.45 -17.27
N ARG A 44 5.09 -23.24 -17.79
CA ARG A 44 5.78 -22.13 -17.10
C ARG A 44 5.33 -22.10 -15.64
N LYS A 45 6.20 -22.56 -14.73
CA LYS A 45 6.00 -22.46 -13.30
C LYS A 45 5.97 -20.97 -12.94
N THR A 46 4.80 -20.39 -12.81
CA THR A 46 4.65 -19.25 -11.92
C THR A 46 4.84 -19.81 -10.51
N ASP A 47 6.02 -19.57 -9.95
CA ASP A 47 6.33 -19.98 -8.59
C ASP A 47 5.43 -19.19 -7.65
N LEU A 48 4.31 -19.80 -7.24
CA LEU A 48 3.33 -19.20 -6.34
C LEU A 48 3.92 -18.86 -4.94
N ARG A 49 5.18 -19.29 -4.72
CA ARG A 49 5.88 -19.15 -3.44
C ARG A 49 6.47 -17.74 -3.22
N HIS A 50 6.53 -16.89 -4.26
CA HIS A 50 7.17 -15.58 -4.17
C HIS A 50 6.33 -14.48 -4.84
N GLN A 51 5.07 -14.36 -4.41
CA GLN A 51 4.31 -13.18 -4.79
C GLN A 51 4.87 -11.95 -4.04
N PRO A 52 5.19 -10.86 -4.73
CA PRO A 52 5.83 -9.73 -4.09
C PRO A 52 4.88 -9.04 -3.11
N SER A 53 5.43 -8.52 -2.04
CA SER A 53 4.75 -7.54 -1.19
C SER A 53 4.96 -6.17 -1.79
N CYS A 54 3.88 -5.47 -2.15
CA CYS A 54 3.91 -4.16 -2.79
C CYS A 54 3.63 -3.05 -1.78
N TYR A 55 4.44 -2.01 -1.80
CA TYR A 55 4.23 -0.79 -1.03
C TYR A 55 3.87 0.34 -1.97
N LEU A 56 2.60 0.79 -1.92
CA LEU A 56 2.12 1.93 -2.71
C LEU A 56 2.38 3.21 -1.92
N ALA A 57 3.38 3.96 -2.36
CA ALA A 57 3.82 5.21 -1.73
C ALA A 57 3.05 6.39 -2.31
N THR A 58 2.28 7.08 -1.48
CA THR A 58 1.43 8.20 -1.91
C THR A 58 1.99 9.57 -1.53
N MET A 59 3.08 9.63 -0.76
CA MET A 59 3.65 10.89 -0.29
C MET A 59 4.39 11.62 -1.41
N ILE A 60 4.10 12.90 -1.59
CA ILE A 60 4.85 13.80 -2.47
C ILE A 60 5.88 14.59 -1.63
N ALA A 61 7.09 14.75 -2.17
CA ALA A 61 8.17 15.50 -1.53
C ALA A 61 8.02 17.01 -1.77
N TRP A 62 7.01 17.63 -1.15
CA TRP A 62 6.75 19.07 -1.30
C TRP A 62 7.82 19.95 -0.65
N ASP A 63 8.36 19.53 0.48
CA ASP A 63 9.32 20.23 1.29
C ASP A 63 10.39 19.30 1.86
N GLU A 64 11.32 19.83 2.62
CA GLU A 64 12.42 19.06 3.22
C GLU A 64 11.90 18.07 4.27
N GLU A 65 10.90 18.45 5.06
CA GLU A 65 10.28 17.55 6.05
C GLU A 65 9.65 16.32 5.38
N CYS A 66 8.94 16.50 4.28
CA CYS A 66 8.38 15.41 3.49
C CYS A 66 9.48 14.51 2.92
N ARG A 67 10.60 15.09 2.44
CA ARG A 67 11.76 14.33 1.95
C ARG A 67 12.38 13.48 3.04
N GLU A 68 12.61 14.04 4.23
CA GLU A 68 13.14 13.32 5.37
C GLU A 68 12.22 12.17 5.80
N ARG A 69 10.90 12.39 5.81
CA ARG A 69 9.91 11.34 6.10
C ARG A 69 9.97 10.21 5.07
N ILE A 70 10.02 10.54 3.79
CA ILE A 70 10.14 9.55 2.71
C ILE A 70 11.42 8.75 2.88
N GLN A 71 12.56 9.40 3.12
CA GLN A 71 13.85 8.73 3.33
C GLN A 71 13.82 7.81 4.55
N LYS A 72 13.25 8.28 5.67
CA LYS A 72 13.08 7.47 6.88
C LYS A 72 12.25 6.21 6.59
N HIS A 73 11.12 6.34 5.91
CA HIS A 73 10.27 5.21 5.53
C HIS A 73 10.97 4.25 4.56
N ARG A 74 11.72 4.76 3.58
CA ARG A 74 12.53 3.93 2.68
C ARG A 74 13.59 3.14 3.45
N LYS A 75 14.34 3.80 4.34
CA LYS A 75 15.37 3.17 5.16
C LYS A 75 14.79 2.08 6.09
N MET A 76 13.62 2.31 6.67
CA MET A 76 12.94 1.31 7.49
C MET A 76 12.56 0.06 6.69
N ARG A 77 12.27 0.21 5.39
CA ARG A 77 11.89 -0.88 4.49
C ARG A 77 13.05 -1.55 3.75
N GLU A 78 14.26 -0.98 3.78
CA GLU A 78 15.43 -1.55 3.07
C GLU A 78 15.70 -3.03 3.40
N LYS A 79 15.36 -3.44 4.63
CA LYS A 79 15.52 -4.83 5.10
C LYS A 79 14.28 -5.68 4.90
N LYS A 80 13.23 -5.12 4.33
CA LYS A 80 11.93 -5.78 4.10
C LYS A 80 11.75 -6.01 2.61
N ASN A 81 11.16 -7.13 2.26
CA ASN A 81 11.01 -7.54 0.85
C ASN A 81 9.82 -6.82 0.17
N PHE A 82 9.82 -5.48 0.17
CA PHE A 82 8.80 -4.70 -0.51
C PHE A 82 9.25 -4.18 -1.87
N MET A 83 8.42 -4.41 -2.88
CA MET A 83 8.48 -3.67 -4.13
C MET A 83 7.75 -2.33 -3.95
N THR A 84 8.47 -1.22 -3.98
CA THR A 84 7.87 0.11 -3.85
C THR A 84 7.32 0.60 -5.20
N ILE A 85 6.06 0.97 -5.21
CA ILE A 85 5.36 1.59 -6.34
C ILE A 85 5.01 3.02 -5.92
N GLU A 86 5.68 4.00 -6.52
CA GLU A 86 5.37 5.42 -6.28
C GLU A 86 4.06 5.75 -6.99
N CYS A 87 3.03 6.08 -6.21
CA CYS A 87 1.69 6.31 -6.71
C CYS A 87 1.00 7.45 -5.95
N PRO A 88 1.49 8.69 -6.11
CA PRO A 88 0.95 9.85 -5.40
C PRO A 88 -0.47 10.23 -5.83
N VAL A 89 -0.86 9.91 -7.05
CA VAL A 89 -2.18 10.10 -7.65
C VAL A 89 -2.48 8.94 -8.59
N ASP A 90 -3.73 8.81 -9.01
CA ASP A 90 -4.15 7.95 -10.10
C ASP A 90 -3.79 6.46 -9.88
N LEU A 91 -4.33 5.89 -8.80
CA LEU A 91 -4.10 4.48 -8.43
C LEU A 91 -4.36 3.49 -9.57
N LEU A 92 -5.19 3.84 -10.56
CA LEU A 92 -5.47 2.98 -11.71
C LEU A 92 -4.24 2.72 -12.58
N LYS A 93 -3.23 3.59 -12.51
CA LYS A 93 -1.95 3.43 -13.20
C LYS A 93 -0.94 2.54 -12.46
N ALA A 94 -1.25 2.16 -11.22
CA ALA A 94 -0.36 1.30 -10.46
C ALA A 94 -0.32 -0.11 -11.04
N GLU A 95 0.84 -0.56 -11.46
CA GLU A 95 1.05 -1.92 -11.97
C GLU A 95 1.17 -2.91 -10.80
N ILE A 96 0.03 -3.45 -10.39
CA ILE A 96 -0.06 -4.38 -9.26
C ILE A 96 0.06 -5.81 -9.79
N PRO A 97 1.10 -6.56 -9.38
CA PRO A 97 1.21 -7.98 -9.73
C PRO A 97 0.01 -8.76 -9.21
N ALA A 98 -0.49 -9.70 -10.02
CA ALA A 98 -1.60 -10.55 -9.62
C ALA A 98 -1.26 -11.34 -8.36
N ARG A 99 -2.22 -11.45 -7.44
CA ARG A 99 -2.12 -12.18 -6.18
C ARG A 99 -1.09 -11.65 -5.18
N SER A 100 -0.63 -10.40 -5.36
CA SER A 100 0.30 -9.74 -4.45
C SER A 100 -0.32 -9.41 -3.10
N ARG A 101 0.53 -9.09 -2.13
CA ARG A 101 0.15 -8.43 -0.87
C ARG A 101 0.46 -6.94 -1.02
N CYS A 102 -0.51 -6.08 -0.77
CA CYS A 102 -0.38 -4.64 -0.98
C CYS A 102 -0.55 -3.86 0.32
N LEU A 103 0.30 -2.87 0.52
CA LEU A 103 0.18 -1.84 1.54
C LEU A 103 0.05 -0.48 0.87
N LEU A 104 -1.10 0.18 1.03
CA LEU A 104 -1.34 1.55 0.56
C LEU A 104 -1.08 2.54 1.71
N GLU A 105 -0.03 3.33 1.59
CA GLU A 105 0.37 4.32 2.61
C GLU A 105 0.62 5.70 2.02
N CYS A 106 -0.28 6.67 2.32
CA CYS A 106 -1.55 6.51 3.00
C CYS A 106 -2.69 7.10 2.15
N VAL A 107 -3.92 6.64 2.39
CA VAL A 107 -5.07 7.15 1.63
C VAL A 107 -5.36 8.62 1.91
N SER A 108 -4.95 9.16 3.07
CA SER A 108 -5.11 10.60 3.38
C SER A 108 -4.24 11.48 2.49
N ASN A 109 -2.96 11.09 2.27
CA ASN A 109 -2.10 11.80 1.32
C ASN A 109 -2.63 11.68 -0.10
N LEU A 110 -3.07 10.48 -0.50
CA LEU A 110 -3.67 10.25 -1.81
C LEU A 110 -4.88 11.15 -2.04
N ALA A 111 -5.78 11.27 -1.04
CA ALA A 111 -6.96 12.11 -1.14
C ALA A 111 -6.59 13.58 -1.34
N ALA A 112 -5.65 14.09 -0.53
CA ALA A 112 -5.15 15.46 -0.70
C ALA A 112 -4.51 15.66 -2.09
N ASN A 113 -3.69 14.72 -2.54
CA ASN A 113 -3.06 14.82 -3.84
C ASN A 113 -4.07 14.80 -4.99
N GLU A 114 -5.12 13.95 -4.92
CA GLU A 114 -6.17 13.88 -5.93
C GLU A 114 -7.05 15.14 -5.96
N MET A 115 -7.35 15.73 -4.80
CA MET A 115 -8.16 16.95 -4.70
C MET A 115 -7.42 18.21 -5.17
N TYR A 116 -6.08 18.24 -5.04
CA TYR A 116 -5.27 19.42 -5.36
C TYR A 116 -4.30 19.22 -6.53
N ARG A 117 -4.55 18.21 -7.38
CA ARG A 117 -3.67 17.96 -8.53
C ARG A 117 -3.76 19.09 -9.56
N ARG A 118 -2.60 19.47 -10.11
CA ARG A 118 -2.45 20.63 -10.98
C ARG A 118 -2.63 20.32 -12.48
N ASP A 119 -2.72 19.06 -12.82
CA ASP A 119 -2.87 18.57 -14.19
C ASP A 119 -4.34 18.38 -14.60
N MET A 120 -5.27 18.81 -13.76
CA MET A 120 -6.72 18.81 -14.01
C MET A 120 -7.32 20.18 -13.76
N GLU A 121 -8.37 20.53 -14.50
CA GLU A 121 -9.09 21.79 -14.38
C GLU A 121 -9.98 21.84 -13.11
N ASP A 122 -10.64 20.72 -12.80
CA ASP A 122 -11.50 20.56 -11.62
C ASP A 122 -11.15 19.23 -10.90
N PRO A 123 -10.05 19.20 -10.14
CA PRO A 123 -9.56 17.95 -9.55
C PRO A 123 -10.43 17.44 -8.40
N GLU A 124 -11.12 18.31 -7.67
CA GLU A 124 -12.01 17.92 -6.56
C GLU A 124 -13.19 17.10 -7.07
N ASN A 125 -13.68 17.44 -8.25
CA ASN A 125 -14.77 16.74 -8.89
C ASN A 125 -14.33 15.31 -9.26
N GLY A 126 -15.01 14.31 -8.69
CA GLY A 126 -14.70 12.91 -8.92
C GLY A 126 -13.43 12.38 -8.23
N ALA A 127 -12.78 13.16 -7.34
CA ALA A 127 -11.61 12.67 -6.60
C ALA A 127 -11.90 11.39 -5.80
N MET A 128 -13.04 11.36 -5.11
CA MET A 128 -13.46 10.19 -4.34
C MET A 128 -13.67 8.97 -5.24
N GLU A 129 -14.33 9.16 -6.37
CA GLU A 129 -14.60 8.10 -7.34
C GLU A 129 -13.30 7.52 -7.89
N ARG A 130 -12.35 8.35 -8.29
CA ARG A 130 -11.02 7.92 -8.77
C ARG A 130 -10.28 7.09 -7.73
N ILE A 131 -10.29 7.52 -6.46
CA ILE A 131 -9.66 6.80 -5.36
C ILE A 131 -10.34 5.44 -5.15
N LEU A 132 -11.67 5.41 -5.10
CA LEU A 132 -12.44 4.19 -4.88
C LEU A 132 -12.26 3.18 -6.02
N GLU A 133 -12.23 3.64 -7.26
CA GLU A 133 -11.96 2.79 -8.42
C GLU A 133 -10.56 2.20 -8.37
N GLY A 134 -9.57 3.03 -8.03
CA GLY A 134 -8.19 2.57 -7.83
C GLY A 134 -8.08 1.51 -6.73
N ILE A 135 -8.71 1.73 -5.57
CA ILE A 135 -8.75 0.74 -4.49
C ILE A 135 -9.44 -0.55 -4.92
N ARG A 136 -10.54 -0.46 -5.68
CA ARG A 136 -11.21 -1.65 -6.23
C ARG A 136 -10.31 -2.42 -7.19
N MET A 137 -9.57 -1.73 -8.05
CA MET A 137 -8.60 -2.34 -8.96
C MET A 137 -7.50 -3.06 -8.19
N ILE A 138 -6.89 -2.42 -7.18
CA ILE A 138 -5.87 -3.05 -6.33
C ILE A 138 -6.44 -4.29 -5.65
N ARG A 139 -7.63 -4.18 -5.04
CA ARG A 139 -8.29 -5.30 -4.36
C ARG A 139 -8.61 -6.48 -5.30
N LYS A 140 -8.85 -6.22 -6.58
CA LYS A 140 -9.09 -7.27 -7.59
C LYS A 140 -7.81 -8.05 -7.91
N ASN A 141 -6.67 -7.37 -7.90
CA ASN A 141 -5.38 -7.96 -8.24
C ASN A 141 -4.66 -8.54 -7.02
N ALA A 142 -4.82 -7.95 -5.84
CA ALA A 142 -4.15 -8.37 -4.62
C ALA A 142 -4.98 -9.36 -3.81
N ASP A 143 -4.34 -10.41 -3.28
CA ASP A 143 -4.97 -11.37 -2.36
C ASP A 143 -5.13 -10.76 -0.95
N PHE A 144 -4.22 -9.86 -0.58
CA PHE A 144 -4.21 -9.17 0.71
C PHE A 144 -3.92 -7.67 0.53
N LEU A 145 -4.77 -6.81 1.08
CA LEU A 145 -4.63 -5.35 1.00
C LEU A 145 -4.73 -4.72 2.38
N VAL A 146 -3.70 -3.99 2.77
CA VAL A 146 -3.71 -3.14 3.96
C VAL A 146 -3.73 -1.69 3.51
N ILE A 147 -4.63 -0.89 4.07
CA ILE A 147 -4.76 0.55 3.79
C ILE A 147 -4.50 1.31 5.09
N VAL A 148 -3.58 2.27 5.05
CA VAL A 148 -3.33 3.19 6.16
C VAL A 148 -4.06 4.49 5.91
N LYS A 149 -4.77 4.97 6.93
CA LYS A 149 -5.40 6.29 6.99
C LYS A 149 -4.85 7.08 8.18
N ASN A 150 -4.44 8.32 7.95
CA ASN A 150 -4.15 9.26 9.03
C ASN A 150 -5.45 9.88 9.53
N ASP A 151 -5.60 9.93 10.84
CA ASP A 151 -6.66 10.71 11.47
C ASP A 151 -6.19 12.17 11.56
N VAL A 152 -6.68 13.00 10.64
CA VAL A 152 -6.34 14.43 10.56
C VAL A 152 -7.14 15.27 11.56
N PHE A 153 -8.13 14.69 12.23
CA PHE A 153 -8.99 15.39 13.19
C PHE A 153 -8.69 15.03 14.65
N GLY A 154 -7.92 13.97 14.89
CA GLY A 154 -7.59 13.47 16.22
C GLY A 154 -6.46 14.19 16.95
N ASP A 155 -5.67 15.03 16.25
CA ASP A 155 -4.51 15.76 16.81
C ASP A 155 -4.87 17.16 17.33
N GLN A 156 -6.16 17.45 17.57
CA GLN A 156 -6.51 18.65 18.35
C GLN A 156 -6.21 18.34 19.82
N GLY A 157 -4.99 18.66 20.23
CA GLY A 157 -4.62 18.72 21.65
C GLY A 157 -5.60 19.60 22.44
N PRO A 158 -5.65 19.45 23.75
CA PRO A 158 -6.53 20.28 24.58
C PRO A 158 -6.19 21.75 24.35
N TYR A 159 -7.21 22.54 24.01
CA TYR A 159 -7.16 24.00 24.00
C TYR A 159 -6.83 24.56 25.37
#